data_95c926e82707a3823034f49432205880
#
_entry.id   95c926e82707a3823034f49432205880
#
_cell.length_a   1.000
_cell.length_b   1.000
_cell.length_c   1.000
_cell.angle_alpha   90.00
_cell.angle_beta   90.00
_cell.angle_gamma   90.00
#
_symmetry.space_group_name_H-M   'P 1'
#
loop_
_entity.id
_entity.type
_entity.pdbx_description
1 polymer ?
#
loop_
_entity_poly.entity_id
_entity_poly.type
_entity_poly.pdbx_seq_one_letter_code
_entity_poly.pdbx_strand_id
1 'polypeptide(L)'
;MIPNHGMSRREHLRWWGAGATALAAGALAPPLAAGQEKQPPESPEVVADRARRMQWWHAAKFGMFIHWGLYSVYGHHEWAMEEEGIPVAEYELLAKQFKPQPNAARAWAKLAKQAGQKYMVMTTKHHEGFCNFDTKLTNYCAAKQGPGRDLVAEYVEAARAEGLRVGFYYSLMDWHHPDGARCATDEAARRRFVEYTHGLVRELMTNYGKIDVLWYDVDWPLDPKGWESEKMNAMVFKLQPDIIVNNRNGVPGDFSTPEQEIRASRSGRAWESCMTMNDSWGYQRADDNWKSAKTLVGNVIQCAQGGGNYLLNIGPKGDGSIPEESVERLTAVGRWMDKHGATIYETERSRVNDSVFAGFTRKGKTLYVQVANWPGSKVAVGGIKTKVTSAKLFTTGQKVELKQEKFRVQFVGLPEQAPEQPVSTIAVEFESEPVQDNEWTRRERPRRGVGV
;
A
#
# COMPACT_ATOMS: atom_id res chain seq x y z
N MET A 1 -20.37 -9.22 24.61
CA MET A 1 -19.05 -9.42 24.00
C MET A 1 -19.27 -9.93 22.58
N ILE A 2 -19.13 -9.07 21.59
CA ILE A 2 -19.25 -9.40 20.16
C ILE A 2 -17.81 -9.44 19.63
N PRO A 3 -17.39 -10.48 18.91
CA PRO A 3 -16.03 -10.56 18.39
C PRO A 3 -15.89 -9.55 17.25
N ASN A 4 -14.91 -8.66 17.38
CA ASN A 4 -14.55 -7.64 16.39
C ASN A 4 -13.73 -8.31 15.28
N HIS A 5 -14.39 -8.77 14.23
CA HIS A 5 -13.72 -9.14 12.98
C HIS A 5 -13.77 -7.92 12.07
N GLY A 6 -12.61 -7.33 11.80
CA GLY A 6 -12.46 -6.24 10.84
C GLY A 6 -13.03 -6.63 9.48
N MET A 7 -14.19 -6.13 9.15
CA MET A 7 -14.83 -6.33 7.85
C MET A 7 -14.19 -5.41 6.80
N SER A 8 -13.96 -5.94 5.61
CA SER A 8 -13.48 -5.15 4.48
C SER A 8 -14.56 -4.17 3.99
N ARG A 9 -14.20 -3.07 3.34
CA ARG A 9 -15.12 -2.07 2.76
C ARG A 9 -16.22 -2.68 1.89
N ARG A 10 -15.97 -3.82 1.23
CA ARG A 10 -16.98 -4.57 0.46
C ARG A 10 -18.03 -5.23 1.34
N GLU A 11 -17.73 -5.55 2.58
CA GLU A 11 -18.65 -6.16 3.53
C GLU A 11 -19.55 -5.10 4.19
N HIS A 12 -19.07 -3.91 4.48
CA HIS A 12 -19.87 -2.78 4.94
C HIS A 12 -20.97 -2.39 3.96
N LEU A 13 -20.69 -2.33 2.67
CA LEU A 13 -21.66 -1.97 1.63
C LEU A 13 -22.75 -3.05 1.39
N ARG A 14 -22.53 -4.29 1.83
CA ARG A 14 -23.55 -5.37 1.73
C ARG A 14 -24.59 -5.35 2.84
N TRP A 15 -24.33 -4.69 3.96
CA TRP A 15 -25.24 -4.69 5.12
C TRP A 15 -26.38 -3.65 5.05
N TRP A 16 -26.24 -2.60 4.24
CA TRP A 16 -27.26 -1.54 4.11
C TRP A 16 -28.33 -1.80 3.03
N GLY A 17 -28.21 -2.91 2.29
CA GLY A 17 -29.15 -3.29 1.21
C GLY A 17 -30.24 -4.29 1.54
N ALA A 18 -30.41 -4.76 2.79
CA ALA A 18 -31.36 -5.82 3.15
C ALA A 18 -32.45 -5.32 4.10
N GLY A 19 -33.37 -4.52 3.58
CA GLY A 19 -34.64 -4.16 4.22
C GLY A 19 -35.81 -4.40 3.29
N ALA A 20 -36.62 -5.47 3.61
CA ALA A 20 -37.98 -5.82 3.18
C ALA A 20 -38.17 -6.28 1.71
N THR A 21 -38.44 -7.53 1.47
CA THR A 21 -39.74 -8.23 1.39
C THR A 21 -39.54 -9.67 0.89
N ALA A 22 -40.00 -10.61 1.67
CA ALA A 22 -40.18 -12.00 1.24
C ALA A 22 -41.40 -12.10 0.32
N LEU A 23 -41.26 -12.76 -0.84
CA LEU A 23 -42.22 -13.70 -1.41
C LEU A 23 -41.71 -14.28 -2.76
N ALA A 24 -41.94 -15.55 -2.93
CA ALA A 24 -41.91 -16.37 -4.14
C ALA A 24 -40.58 -17.06 -4.50
N ALA A 25 -40.50 -18.33 -4.13
CA ALA A 25 -39.56 -19.32 -4.62
C ALA A 25 -39.70 -19.50 -6.15
N GLY A 26 -38.66 -19.16 -6.87
CA GLY A 26 -38.39 -19.57 -8.23
C GLY A 26 -36.88 -19.78 -8.34
N ALA A 27 -36.45 -21.04 -8.47
CA ALA A 27 -35.06 -21.36 -8.67
C ALA A 27 -34.57 -20.80 -10.00
N LEU A 28 -33.92 -19.62 -9.96
CA LEU A 28 -33.13 -19.12 -11.04
C LEU A 28 -31.66 -19.44 -10.70
N ALA A 29 -31.03 -20.26 -11.54
CA ALA A 29 -29.60 -20.50 -11.53
C ALA A 29 -28.86 -19.14 -11.51
N PRO A 30 -27.73 -19.02 -10.75
CA PRO A 30 -26.94 -17.80 -10.80
C PRO A 30 -26.49 -17.57 -12.25
N PRO A 31 -26.51 -16.30 -12.74
CA PRO A 31 -25.97 -16.01 -14.07
C PRO A 31 -24.51 -16.48 -14.09
N LEU A 32 -24.20 -17.33 -15.08
CA LEU A 32 -22.84 -17.68 -15.42
C LEU A 32 -22.02 -16.38 -15.45
N ALA A 33 -20.95 -16.32 -14.66
CA ALA A 33 -20.01 -15.23 -14.68
C ALA A 33 -19.69 -14.92 -16.14
N ALA A 34 -20.06 -13.72 -16.59
CA ALA A 34 -19.69 -13.24 -17.92
C ALA A 34 -18.17 -13.42 -18.03
N GLY A 35 -17.73 -14.24 -18.97
CA GLY A 35 -16.34 -14.54 -19.18
C GLY A 35 -15.59 -13.22 -19.36
N GLN A 36 -14.61 -12.95 -18.49
CA GLN A 36 -13.64 -11.87 -18.74
C GLN A 36 -13.03 -12.19 -20.12
N GLU A 37 -13.37 -11.39 -21.11
CA GLU A 37 -12.66 -11.40 -22.38
C GLU A 37 -11.18 -11.32 -22.06
N LYS A 38 -10.42 -12.33 -22.47
CA LYS A 38 -8.96 -12.30 -22.30
C LYS A 38 -8.45 -11.11 -23.10
N GLN A 39 -8.00 -10.09 -22.40
CA GLN A 39 -7.34 -8.96 -23.06
C GLN A 39 -6.23 -9.52 -23.97
N PRO A 40 -6.06 -8.98 -25.18
CA PRO A 40 -4.98 -9.39 -26.08
C PRO A 40 -3.63 -9.21 -25.32
N PRO A 41 -2.65 -10.08 -25.61
CA PRO A 41 -1.34 -9.95 -24.98
C PRO A 41 -0.75 -8.58 -25.30
N GLU A 42 -0.20 -7.93 -24.25
CA GLU A 42 0.48 -6.64 -24.41
C GLU A 42 1.68 -6.78 -25.37
N SER A 43 1.98 -5.71 -26.11
CA SER A 43 3.15 -5.74 -26.99
C SER A 43 4.47 -5.83 -26.19
N PRO A 44 5.53 -6.44 -26.75
CA PRO A 44 6.83 -6.51 -26.07
C PRO A 44 7.37 -5.14 -25.65
N GLU A 45 7.10 -4.08 -26.43
CA GLU A 45 7.53 -2.72 -26.16
C GLU A 45 6.85 -2.17 -24.89
N VAL A 46 5.54 -2.39 -24.74
CA VAL A 46 4.77 -1.97 -23.55
C VAL A 46 5.28 -2.69 -22.31
N VAL A 47 5.56 -3.99 -22.42
CA VAL A 47 6.11 -4.78 -21.31
C VAL A 47 7.52 -4.29 -20.93
N ALA A 48 8.38 -4.01 -21.91
CA ALA A 48 9.74 -3.53 -21.67
C ALA A 48 9.74 -2.12 -21.03
N ASP A 49 8.88 -1.23 -21.54
CA ASP A 49 8.75 0.12 -20.96
C ASP A 49 8.23 0.08 -19.52
N ARG A 50 7.22 -0.75 -19.24
CA ARG A 50 6.76 -0.96 -17.86
C ARG A 50 7.87 -1.50 -16.97
N ALA A 51 8.62 -2.48 -17.41
CA ALA A 51 9.74 -3.05 -16.65
C ALA A 51 10.79 -1.97 -16.33
N ARG A 52 11.13 -1.09 -17.29
CA ARG A 52 12.01 0.05 -17.10
C ARG A 52 11.49 1.02 -16.04
N ARG A 53 10.23 1.45 -16.15
CA ARG A 53 9.60 2.40 -15.21
C ARG A 53 9.48 1.84 -13.80
N MET A 54 9.19 0.54 -13.67
CA MET A 54 8.96 -0.16 -12.41
C MET A 54 10.24 -0.60 -11.69
N GLN A 55 11.42 -0.54 -12.33
CA GLN A 55 12.68 -1.03 -11.75
C GLN A 55 12.97 -0.46 -10.37
N TRP A 56 12.88 0.85 -10.21
CA TRP A 56 13.13 1.52 -8.95
C TRP A 56 12.12 1.13 -7.87
N TRP A 57 10.86 0.95 -8.27
CA TRP A 57 9.78 0.62 -7.35
C TRP A 57 9.92 -0.82 -6.81
N HIS A 58 10.31 -1.76 -7.66
CA HIS A 58 10.63 -3.12 -7.24
C HIS A 58 11.81 -3.15 -6.25
N ALA A 59 12.77 -2.24 -6.38
CA ALA A 59 13.90 -2.11 -5.47
C ALA A 59 13.50 -1.45 -4.14
N ALA A 60 12.57 -0.53 -4.15
CA ALA A 60 12.19 0.34 -3.03
C ALA A 60 11.53 -0.40 -1.86
N LYS A 61 10.62 -1.32 -2.12
CA LYS A 61 9.89 -2.19 -1.16
C LYS A 61 9.04 -1.50 -0.11
N PHE A 62 9.34 -0.27 0.32
CA PHE A 62 8.68 0.40 1.43
C PHE A 62 8.45 1.87 1.14
N GLY A 63 7.20 2.32 1.23
CA GLY A 63 6.77 3.71 1.03
C GLY A 63 5.87 4.21 2.14
N MET A 64 5.70 5.55 2.22
CA MET A 64 4.77 6.24 3.11
C MET A 64 3.53 6.66 2.35
N PHE A 65 2.34 6.32 2.84
CA PHE A 65 1.08 6.91 2.42
C PHE A 65 0.71 8.04 3.38
N ILE A 66 0.12 9.10 2.87
CA ILE A 66 -0.29 10.24 3.70
C ILE A 66 -1.73 10.59 3.35
N HIS A 67 -2.65 10.31 4.27
CA HIS A 67 -4.03 10.77 4.17
C HIS A 67 -4.21 12.04 4.98
N TRP A 68 -4.32 13.17 4.29
CA TRP A 68 -4.43 14.48 4.91
C TRP A 68 -5.29 15.43 4.09
N GLY A 69 -6.26 16.07 4.72
CA GLY A 69 -7.24 16.95 4.11
C GLY A 69 -8.15 17.58 5.14
N LEU A 70 -9.30 18.07 4.76
CA LEU A 70 -10.26 18.70 5.67
C LEU A 70 -10.79 17.73 6.73
N TYR A 71 -10.88 16.43 6.41
CA TYR A 71 -11.23 15.39 7.37
C TYR A 71 -10.26 15.32 8.55
N SER A 72 -9.00 15.71 8.37
CA SER A 72 -8.03 15.78 9.47
C SER A 72 -8.34 16.91 10.47
N VAL A 73 -9.00 17.99 10.01
CA VAL A 73 -9.52 19.06 10.86
C VAL A 73 -10.70 18.58 11.68
N TYR A 74 -11.62 17.89 11.01
CA TYR A 74 -12.79 17.31 11.64
C TYR A 74 -12.43 16.24 12.67
N GLY A 75 -11.48 15.36 12.33
CA GLY A 75 -10.87 14.39 13.25
C GLY A 75 -11.73 13.18 13.55
N HIS A 76 -12.62 12.80 12.64
CA HIS A 76 -13.45 11.60 12.73
C HIS A 76 -13.12 10.52 11.68
N HIS A 77 -12.19 10.70 10.81
CA HIS A 77 -11.69 9.95 9.67
C HIS A 77 -12.09 10.50 8.29
N GLU A 78 -11.55 9.91 7.24
CA GLU A 78 -11.65 10.43 5.87
C GLU A 78 -13.03 10.25 5.20
N TRP A 79 -13.88 9.36 5.73
CA TRP A 79 -15.24 9.12 5.23
C TRP A 79 -16.33 9.84 6.00
N ALA A 80 -15.97 10.61 7.04
CA ALA A 80 -16.95 11.24 7.94
C ALA A 80 -18.00 12.11 7.23
N MET A 81 -17.60 12.82 6.16
CA MET A 81 -18.55 13.63 5.38
C MET A 81 -19.72 12.80 4.85
N GLU A 82 -19.45 11.62 4.31
CA GLU A 82 -20.45 10.70 3.74
C GLU A 82 -21.18 9.93 4.85
N GLU A 83 -20.45 9.33 5.78
CA GLU A 83 -21.03 8.45 6.81
C GLU A 83 -21.88 9.20 7.82
N GLU A 84 -21.53 10.44 8.15
CA GLU A 84 -22.30 11.29 9.06
C GLU A 84 -23.32 12.15 8.32
N GLY A 85 -23.36 12.10 6.97
CA GLY A 85 -24.31 12.86 6.14
C GLY A 85 -24.12 14.36 6.25
N ILE A 86 -22.89 14.83 6.37
CA ILE A 86 -22.58 16.25 6.58
C ILE A 86 -22.85 17.03 5.27
N PRO A 87 -23.73 18.06 5.29
CA PRO A 87 -24.00 18.84 4.11
C PRO A 87 -22.76 19.55 3.56
N VAL A 88 -22.63 19.64 2.23
CA VAL A 88 -21.50 20.31 1.55
C VAL A 88 -21.21 21.68 2.15
N ALA A 89 -22.24 22.51 2.31
CA ALA A 89 -22.09 23.88 2.83
C ALA A 89 -21.57 23.93 4.28
N GLU A 90 -21.82 22.90 5.08
CA GLU A 90 -21.27 22.77 6.43
C GLU A 90 -19.83 22.29 6.39
N TYR A 91 -19.54 21.26 5.58
CA TYR A 91 -18.20 20.70 5.45
C TYR A 91 -17.18 21.69 4.88
N GLU A 92 -17.59 22.56 3.96
CA GLU A 92 -16.74 23.63 3.39
C GLU A 92 -16.17 24.57 4.47
N LEU A 93 -16.87 24.76 5.60
CA LEU A 93 -16.41 25.62 6.69
C LEU A 93 -15.11 25.15 7.32
N LEU A 94 -14.80 23.85 7.21
CA LEU A 94 -13.54 23.27 7.68
C LEU A 94 -12.34 23.85 6.95
N ALA A 95 -12.48 24.27 5.69
CA ALA A 95 -11.40 24.91 4.94
C ALA A 95 -10.84 26.17 5.64
N LYS A 96 -11.71 26.96 6.30
CA LYS A 96 -11.30 28.15 7.08
C LYS A 96 -10.57 27.80 8.38
N GLN A 97 -10.78 26.58 8.88
CA GLN A 97 -10.14 26.05 10.08
C GLN A 97 -8.85 25.28 9.76
N PHE A 98 -8.62 24.97 8.50
CA PHE A 98 -7.45 24.24 8.03
C PHE A 98 -6.21 25.15 8.07
N LYS A 99 -5.43 25.04 9.14
CA LYS A 99 -4.26 25.91 9.43
C LYS A 99 -3.00 25.07 9.65
N PRO A 100 -2.47 24.44 8.59
CA PRO A 100 -1.28 23.62 8.71
C PRO A 100 -0.04 24.44 9.08
N GLN A 101 0.82 23.84 9.91
CA GLN A 101 2.11 24.40 10.27
C GLN A 101 3.00 24.53 9.03
N PRO A 102 3.85 25.56 8.93
CA PRO A 102 4.68 25.82 7.74
C PRO A 102 5.66 24.69 7.38
N ASN A 103 6.02 23.84 8.31
CA ASN A 103 7.04 22.77 8.11
C ASN A 103 6.45 21.36 8.20
N ALA A 104 5.13 21.22 8.15
CA ALA A 104 4.47 19.91 8.29
C ALA A 104 5.03 18.86 7.30
N ALA A 105 5.06 19.18 6.02
CA ALA A 105 5.57 18.28 4.98
C ALA A 105 7.05 17.90 5.18
N ARG A 106 7.88 18.81 5.70
CA ARG A 106 9.29 18.52 6.01
C ARG A 106 9.41 17.51 7.16
N ALA A 107 8.52 17.59 8.16
CA ALA A 107 8.50 16.62 9.25
C ALA A 107 8.12 15.23 8.73
N TRP A 108 7.13 15.13 7.82
CA TRP A 108 6.73 13.87 7.20
C TRP A 108 7.88 13.25 6.41
N ALA A 109 8.53 14.04 5.54
CA ALA A 109 9.63 13.56 4.69
C ALA A 109 10.84 13.08 5.54
N LYS A 110 11.21 13.82 6.59
CA LYS A 110 12.26 13.39 7.52
C LYS A 110 11.91 12.08 8.20
N LEU A 111 10.68 11.94 8.70
CA LEU A 111 10.23 10.71 9.36
C LEU A 111 10.21 9.53 8.37
N ALA A 112 9.73 9.73 7.14
CA ALA A 112 9.75 8.72 6.10
C ALA A 112 11.18 8.25 5.81
N LYS A 113 12.12 9.18 5.66
CA LYS A 113 13.54 8.89 5.47
C LYS A 113 14.13 8.09 6.64
N GLN A 114 13.86 8.53 7.88
CA GLN A 114 14.29 7.84 9.10
C GLN A 114 13.69 6.45 9.24
N ALA A 115 12.45 6.26 8.81
CA ALA A 115 11.79 4.94 8.80
C ALA A 115 12.34 4.00 7.72
N GLY A 116 13.19 4.48 6.81
CA GLY A 116 13.74 3.71 5.70
C GLY A 116 12.82 3.65 4.48
N GLN A 117 11.76 4.45 4.41
CA GLN A 117 10.87 4.55 3.25
C GLN A 117 11.60 5.21 2.07
N LYS A 118 11.26 4.82 0.84
CA LYS A 118 11.94 5.26 -0.38
C LYS A 118 11.11 6.20 -1.25
N TYR A 119 9.82 6.24 -1.01
CA TYR A 119 8.86 7.10 -1.70
C TYR A 119 7.72 7.46 -0.77
N MET A 120 7.02 8.53 -1.14
CA MET A 120 5.84 8.99 -0.44
C MET A 120 4.70 9.17 -1.43
N VAL A 121 3.46 8.91 -1.01
CA VAL A 121 2.24 9.16 -1.76
C VAL A 121 1.31 9.97 -0.88
N MET A 122 0.91 11.18 -1.31
CA MET A 122 0.05 12.08 -0.55
C MET A 122 -1.30 12.25 -1.23
N THR A 123 -2.38 12.33 -0.46
CA THR A 123 -3.71 12.71 -0.95
C THR A 123 -3.70 14.16 -1.47
N THR A 124 -3.63 14.33 -2.80
CA THR A 124 -3.73 15.66 -3.42
C THR A 124 -5.17 16.15 -3.48
N LYS A 125 -6.13 15.24 -3.67
CA LYS A 125 -7.57 15.42 -3.51
C LYS A 125 -8.18 14.09 -3.08
N HIS A 126 -8.89 14.06 -1.95
CA HIS A 126 -9.65 12.91 -1.46
C HIS A 126 -11.12 12.99 -1.91
N HIS A 127 -12.00 12.12 -1.43
CA HIS A 127 -13.41 12.03 -1.87
C HIS A 127 -14.22 13.28 -1.53
N GLU A 128 -13.87 14.01 -0.47
CA GLU A 128 -14.51 15.27 -0.08
C GLU A 128 -14.29 16.42 -1.07
N GLY A 129 -13.46 16.20 -2.08
CA GLY A 129 -13.28 17.12 -3.21
C GLY A 129 -12.32 18.30 -2.97
N PHE A 130 -11.80 18.48 -1.74
CA PHE A 130 -10.87 19.57 -1.45
C PHE A 130 -9.50 19.31 -2.08
N CYS A 131 -9.06 20.25 -2.94
CA CYS A 131 -7.75 20.17 -3.56
C CYS A 131 -6.67 20.74 -2.62
N ASN A 132 -5.72 19.94 -2.19
CA ASN A 132 -4.57 20.37 -1.39
C ASN A 132 -3.55 21.20 -2.19
N PHE A 133 -3.80 21.48 -3.46
CA PHE A 133 -2.94 22.21 -4.40
C PHE A 133 -3.63 23.43 -4.98
N ASP A 134 -2.84 24.34 -5.56
CA ASP A 134 -3.37 25.46 -6.32
C ASP A 134 -3.90 24.99 -7.68
N THR A 135 -5.16 25.21 -7.94
CA THR A 135 -5.83 24.82 -9.19
C THR A 135 -6.63 25.99 -9.76
N LYS A 136 -6.70 26.03 -11.09
CA LYS A 136 -7.53 27.03 -11.81
C LYS A 136 -8.98 26.57 -12.00
N LEU A 137 -9.27 25.28 -11.74
CA LEU A 137 -10.54 24.65 -12.09
C LEU A 137 -11.61 24.77 -11.00
N THR A 138 -11.19 25.00 -9.76
CA THR A 138 -12.10 25.23 -8.63
C THR A 138 -11.54 26.24 -7.64
N ASN A 139 -12.41 26.86 -6.86
CA ASN A 139 -12.02 27.64 -5.69
C ASN A 139 -11.92 26.79 -4.43
N TYR A 140 -12.44 25.57 -4.43
CA TYR A 140 -12.38 24.65 -3.29
C TYR A 140 -11.00 23.99 -3.20
N CYS A 141 -10.02 24.81 -2.83
CA CYS A 141 -8.63 24.40 -2.76
C CYS A 141 -7.85 25.14 -1.68
N ALA A 142 -6.70 24.59 -1.29
CA ALA A 142 -5.85 25.11 -0.24
C ALA A 142 -5.35 26.53 -0.48
N ALA A 143 -5.05 26.88 -1.72
CA ALA A 143 -4.56 28.19 -2.09
C ALA A 143 -5.62 29.31 -2.00
N LYS A 144 -6.93 28.96 -2.14
CA LYS A 144 -8.01 29.97 -2.26
C LYS A 144 -8.96 29.99 -1.05
N GLN A 145 -9.44 28.83 -0.61
CA GLN A 145 -10.39 28.73 0.52
C GLN A 145 -9.77 28.19 1.81
N GLY A 146 -8.58 27.60 1.72
CA GLY A 146 -7.85 27.03 2.84
C GLY A 146 -6.75 27.96 3.38
N PRO A 147 -5.56 27.42 3.65
CA PRO A 147 -4.47 28.16 4.27
C PRO A 147 -3.79 29.23 3.39
N GLY A 148 -4.24 29.44 2.15
CA GLY A 148 -3.64 30.40 1.20
C GLY A 148 -2.30 29.93 0.62
N ARG A 149 -2.00 28.63 0.63
CA ARG A 149 -0.74 28.04 0.18
C ARG A 149 -1.00 26.80 -0.64
N ASP A 150 -0.06 26.45 -1.51
CA ASP A 150 -0.05 25.18 -2.25
C ASP A 150 0.66 24.11 -1.41
N LEU A 151 -0.15 23.28 -0.75
CA LEU A 151 0.35 22.25 0.17
C LEU A 151 1.01 21.07 -0.57
N VAL A 152 0.62 20.83 -1.82
CA VAL A 152 1.26 19.82 -2.66
C VAL A 152 2.63 20.28 -3.12
N ALA A 153 2.80 21.57 -3.44
CA ALA A 153 4.13 22.12 -3.73
C ALA A 153 5.10 21.97 -2.54
N GLU A 154 4.62 22.29 -1.32
CA GLU A 154 5.40 22.11 -0.09
C GLU A 154 5.79 20.63 0.15
N TYR A 155 4.85 19.71 -0.10
CA TYR A 155 5.09 18.28 0.00
C TYR A 155 6.15 17.80 -1.00
N VAL A 156 6.05 18.20 -2.25
CA VAL A 156 6.99 17.84 -3.33
C VAL A 156 8.40 18.34 -3.01
N GLU A 157 8.53 19.61 -2.56
CA GLU A 157 9.82 20.18 -2.12
C GLU A 157 10.41 19.36 -0.98
N ALA A 158 9.61 19.06 0.05
CA ALA A 158 10.06 18.33 1.23
C ALA A 158 10.51 16.90 0.89
N ALA A 159 9.75 16.16 0.09
CA ALA A 159 10.10 14.80 -0.32
C ALA A 159 11.40 14.77 -1.11
N ARG A 160 11.58 15.69 -2.06
CA ARG A 160 12.81 15.80 -2.87
C ARG A 160 14.03 16.19 -2.05
N ALA A 161 13.87 17.10 -1.08
CA ALA A 161 14.94 17.50 -0.18
C ALA A 161 15.52 16.33 0.63
N GLU A 162 14.68 15.32 0.95
CA GLU A 162 15.10 14.09 1.63
C GLU A 162 15.52 12.97 0.65
N GLY A 163 15.49 13.22 -0.66
CA GLY A 163 15.82 12.24 -1.70
C GLY A 163 14.78 11.14 -1.86
N LEU A 164 13.53 11.42 -1.45
CA LEU A 164 12.39 10.51 -1.61
C LEU A 164 11.70 10.73 -2.95
N ARG A 165 11.17 9.66 -3.54
CA ARG A 165 10.37 9.75 -4.75
C ARG A 165 8.97 10.24 -4.41
N VAL A 166 8.37 10.97 -5.36
CA VAL A 166 7.11 11.69 -5.18
C VAL A 166 5.96 10.95 -5.84
N GLY A 167 4.93 10.65 -5.06
CA GLY A 167 3.67 10.10 -5.54
C GLY A 167 2.49 10.98 -5.15
N PHE A 168 1.48 10.99 -6.00
CA PHE A 168 0.21 11.65 -5.78
C PHE A 168 -0.92 10.64 -5.72
N TYR A 169 -1.73 10.69 -4.67
CA TYR A 169 -3.03 10.05 -4.63
C TYR A 169 -4.07 11.04 -5.17
N TYR A 170 -4.97 10.54 -5.99
CA TYR A 170 -6.09 11.29 -6.53
C TYR A 170 -7.36 10.45 -6.53
N SER A 171 -8.40 10.91 -5.81
CA SER A 171 -9.72 10.31 -5.86
C SER A 171 -10.47 10.73 -7.13
N LEU A 172 -10.97 9.76 -7.88
CA LEU A 172 -11.88 10.03 -9.00
C LEU A 172 -13.26 10.49 -8.50
N MET A 173 -13.69 9.99 -7.34
CA MET A 173 -14.90 10.45 -6.67
C MET A 173 -14.74 11.87 -6.13
N ASP A 174 -15.85 12.62 -6.09
CA ASP A 174 -15.90 13.97 -5.52
C ASP A 174 -17.31 14.25 -4.98
N TRP A 175 -17.43 14.30 -3.66
CA TRP A 175 -18.70 14.55 -2.98
C TRP A 175 -19.10 16.03 -2.97
N HIS A 176 -18.13 16.92 -3.20
CA HIS A 176 -18.37 18.37 -3.24
C HIS A 176 -18.84 18.84 -4.62
N HIS A 177 -18.31 18.25 -5.70
CA HIS A 177 -18.62 18.72 -7.05
C HIS A 177 -20.10 18.49 -7.40
N PRO A 178 -20.84 19.50 -7.91
CA PRO A 178 -22.29 19.39 -8.14
C PRO A 178 -22.66 18.31 -9.17
N ASP A 179 -21.75 17.94 -10.05
CA ASP A 179 -21.93 16.86 -11.01
C ASP A 179 -21.42 15.50 -10.51
N GLY A 180 -20.73 15.44 -9.34
CA GLY A 180 -20.15 14.21 -8.80
C GLY A 180 -21.18 13.11 -8.59
N ALA A 181 -22.25 13.40 -7.86
CA ALA A 181 -23.36 12.46 -7.65
C ALA A 181 -24.22 12.21 -8.90
N ARG A 182 -24.26 13.16 -9.85
CA ARG A 182 -25.11 13.12 -11.04
C ARG A 182 -24.47 12.44 -12.24
N CYS A 183 -23.15 12.31 -12.26
CA CYS A 183 -22.40 11.82 -13.42
C CYS A 183 -22.79 10.41 -13.86
N ALA A 184 -23.31 9.58 -12.96
CA ALA A 184 -23.75 8.22 -13.26
C ALA A 184 -25.03 8.18 -14.14
N THR A 185 -25.93 9.15 -13.96
CA THR A 185 -27.28 9.15 -14.57
C THR A 185 -27.54 10.27 -15.56
N ASP A 186 -26.72 11.33 -15.55
CA ASP A 186 -26.82 12.49 -16.42
C ASP A 186 -25.55 12.59 -17.29
N GLU A 187 -25.71 12.40 -18.60
CA GLU A 187 -24.58 12.43 -19.54
C GLU A 187 -23.90 13.80 -19.63
N ALA A 188 -24.65 14.88 -19.53
CA ALA A 188 -24.07 16.22 -19.58
C ALA A 188 -23.26 16.52 -18.31
N ALA A 189 -23.76 16.08 -17.14
CA ALA A 189 -23.04 16.14 -15.87
C ALA A 189 -21.77 15.29 -15.94
N ARG A 190 -21.86 14.06 -16.48
CA ARG A 190 -20.70 13.18 -16.66
C ARG A 190 -19.62 13.82 -17.51
N ARG A 191 -19.96 14.40 -18.66
CA ARG A 191 -18.96 15.05 -19.52
C ARG A 191 -18.23 16.19 -18.79
N ARG A 192 -18.94 17.07 -18.09
CA ARG A 192 -18.32 18.17 -17.34
C ARG A 192 -17.45 17.64 -16.21
N PHE A 193 -17.92 16.63 -15.49
CA PHE A 193 -17.19 16.07 -14.37
C PHE A 193 -15.92 15.31 -14.78
N VAL A 194 -15.98 14.55 -15.88
CA VAL A 194 -14.80 13.88 -16.46
C VAL A 194 -13.80 14.90 -16.99
N GLU A 195 -14.25 15.97 -17.67
CA GLU A 195 -13.37 17.05 -18.12
C GLU A 195 -12.68 17.75 -16.94
N TYR A 196 -13.43 18.06 -15.89
CA TYR A 196 -12.89 18.61 -14.63
C TYR A 196 -11.84 17.68 -14.00
N THR A 197 -12.15 16.39 -13.86
CA THR A 197 -11.25 15.38 -13.31
C THR A 197 -9.96 15.27 -14.13
N HIS A 198 -10.05 15.14 -15.46
CA HIS A 198 -8.88 15.12 -16.34
C HIS A 198 -8.07 16.42 -16.28
N GLY A 199 -8.76 17.54 -16.11
CA GLY A 199 -8.12 18.84 -15.93
C GLY A 199 -7.27 18.91 -14.66
N LEU A 200 -7.80 18.51 -13.52
CA LEU A 200 -7.07 18.46 -12.25
C LEU A 200 -5.87 17.51 -12.32
N VAL A 201 -6.06 16.31 -12.89
CA VAL A 201 -4.95 15.38 -13.09
C VAL A 201 -3.88 15.97 -14.01
N ARG A 202 -4.27 16.69 -15.06
CA ARG A 202 -3.32 17.39 -15.95
C ARG A 202 -2.50 18.44 -15.18
N GLU A 203 -3.13 19.27 -14.34
CA GLU A 203 -2.42 20.25 -13.52
C GLU A 203 -1.42 19.57 -12.60
N LEU A 204 -1.79 18.48 -11.93
CA LEU A 204 -0.89 17.69 -11.09
C LEU A 204 0.30 17.12 -11.87
N MET A 205 0.10 16.70 -13.12
CA MET A 205 1.16 16.13 -13.95
C MET A 205 2.04 17.21 -14.62
N THR A 206 1.68 18.49 -14.58
CA THR A 206 2.43 19.57 -15.25
C THR A 206 3.10 20.54 -14.31
N ASN A 207 2.52 20.80 -13.12
CA ASN A 207 2.93 21.94 -12.29
C ASN A 207 4.03 21.62 -11.28
N TYR A 208 4.33 20.32 -11.02
CA TYR A 208 5.19 19.90 -9.89
C TYR A 208 6.48 19.20 -10.36
N GLY A 209 6.87 19.33 -11.62
CA GLY A 209 8.05 18.66 -12.17
C GLY A 209 7.86 17.13 -12.26
N LYS A 210 8.92 16.34 -12.04
CA LYS A 210 8.85 14.89 -12.15
C LYS A 210 8.01 14.28 -11.03
N ILE A 211 7.02 13.47 -11.40
CA ILE A 211 6.19 12.67 -10.49
C ILE A 211 6.47 11.18 -10.76
N ASP A 212 6.70 10.43 -9.71
CA ASP A 212 7.12 9.02 -9.82
C ASP A 212 5.92 8.06 -9.74
N VAL A 213 4.85 8.40 -9.01
CA VAL A 213 3.65 7.56 -8.83
C VAL A 213 2.38 8.40 -8.97
N LEU A 214 1.42 7.91 -9.74
CA LEU A 214 0.03 8.37 -9.66
C LEU A 214 -0.84 7.24 -9.14
N TRP A 215 -1.41 7.47 -7.97
CA TRP A 215 -2.23 6.52 -7.23
C TRP A 215 -3.69 6.97 -7.30
N TYR A 216 -4.46 6.44 -8.26
CA TYR A 216 -5.91 6.67 -8.36
C TYR A 216 -6.67 5.94 -7.25
N ASP A 217 -7.84 6.45 -6.88
CA ASP A 217 -8.75 5.77 -5.99
C ASP A 217 -10.20 5.97 -6.39
N VAL A 218 -11.05 5.00 -6.04
CA VAL A 218 -12.50 4.98 -6.23
C VAL A 218 -12.93 5.22 -7.67
N ASP A 219 -12.98 4.14 -8.44
CA ASP A 219 -13.38 4.13 -9.85
C ASP A 219 -14.92 4.18 -10.06
N TRP A 220 -15.71 4.02 -9.01
CA TRP A 220 -17.17 4.19 -9.08
C TRP A 220 -17.56 5.67 -8.85
N PRO A 221 -18.72 6.16 -9.33
CA PRO A 221 -19.83 5.39 -9.89
C PRO A 221 -19.74 5.12 -11.39
N LEU A 222 -18.66 5.52 -12.06
CA LEU A 222 -18.48 5.26 -13.49
C LEU A 222 -17.61 4.02 -13.72
N ASP A 223 -17.79 3.38 -14.86
CA ASP A 223 -16.88 2.36 -15.35
C ASP A 223 -15.65 3.00 -16.04
N PRO A 224 -14.62 2.23 -16.43
CA PRO A 224 -13.44 2.77 -17.10
C PRO A 224 -13.73 3.55 -18.39
N LYS A 225 -14.78 3.18 -19.12
CA LYS A 225 -15.23 3.87 -20.33
C LYS A 225 -15.90 5.20 -19.97
N GLY A 226 -16.71 5.21 -18.93
CA GLY A 226 -17.34 6.43 -18.42
C GLY A 226 -16.32 7.46 -17.92
N TRP A 227 -15.25 7.03 -17.26
CA TRP A 227 -14.12 7.88 -16.84
C TRP A 227 -13.18 8.26 -17.99
N GLU A 228 -13.29 7.64 -19.18
CA GLU A 228 -12.28 7.72 -20.23
C GLU A 228 -10.86 7.38 -19.70
N SER A 229 -10.77 6.33 -18.88
CA SER A 229 -9.55 6.00 -18.11
C SER A 229 -8.32 5.76 -18.99
N GLU A 230 -8.47 5.13 -20.15
CA GLU A 230 -7.37 4.92 -21.11
C GLU A 230 -6.85 6.25 -21.66
N LYS A 231 -7.75 7.17 -22.00
CA LYS A 231 -7.40 8.53 -22.49
C LYS A 231 -6.70 9.33 -21.39
N MET A 232 -7.18 9.21 -20.15
CA MET A 232 -6.55 9.84 -18.98
C MET A 232 -5.14 9.28 -18.77
N ASN A 233 -4.96 7.96 -18.76
CA ASN A 233 -3.64 7.34 -18.63
C ASN A 233 -2.71 7.72 -19.80
N ALA A 234 -3.19 7.75 -21.03
CA ALA A 234 -2.41 8.20 -22.19
C ALA A 234 -1.89 9.64 -22.02
N MET A 235 -2.74 10.55 -21.49
CA MET A 235 -2.34 11.90 -21.14
C MET A 235 -1.26 11.91 -20.05
N VAL A 236 -1.45 11.13 -19.00
CA VAL A 236 -0.50 11.03 -17.88
C VAL A 236 0.86 10.55 -18.36
N PHE A 237 0.94 9.45 -19.10
CA PHE A 237 2.21 8.92 -19.63
C PHE A 237 2.87 9.87 -20.63
N LYS A 238 2.09 10.64 -21.41
CA LYS A 238 2.64 11.68 -22.30
C LYS A 238 3.31 12.81 -21.52
N LEU A 239 2.72 13.23 -20.39
CA LEU A 239 3.24 14.32 -19.56
C LEU A 239 4.37 13.85 -18.62
N GLN A 240 4.31 12.59 -18.17
CA GLN A 240 5.24 11.99 -17.23
C GLN A 240 5.70 10.59 -17.75
N PRO A 241 6.68 10.51 -18.67
CA PRO A 241 7.04 9.23 -19.32
C PRO A 241 7.59 8.15 -18.39
N ASP A 242 8.06 8.52 -17.19
CA ASP A 242 8.63 7.59 -16.21
C ASP A 242 7.67 7.24 -15.05
N ILE A 243 6.47 7.80 -15.06
CA ILE A 243 5.49 7.58 -13.97
C ILE A 243 4.98 6.14 -13.96
N ILE A 244 4.67 5.65 -12.77
CA ILE A 244 3.90 4.41 -12.60
C ILE A 244 2.50 4.71 -12.08
N VAL A 245 1.54 3.90 -12.50
CA VAL A 245 0.12 4.10 -12.23
C VAL A 245 -0.49 2.82 -11.68
N ASN A 246 -1.30 2.93 -10.62
CA ASN A 246 -2.05 1.78 -10.09
C ASN A 246 -3.27 1.42 -10.94
N ASN A 247 -4.02 0.38 -10.53
CA ASN A 247 -5.18 -0.12 -11.26
C ASN A 247 -6.53 0.42 -10.78
N ARG A 248 -6.56 1.45 -9.91
CA ARG A 248 -7.82 1.91 -9.28
C ARG A 248 -8.62 2.94 -10.09
N ASN A 249 -8.27 3.15 -11.34
CA ASN A 249 -9.13 3.86 -12.31
C ASN A 249 -9.88 2.88 -13.25
N GLY A 250 -9.95 1.60 -12.86
CA GLY A 250 -10.68 0.55 -13.55
C GLY A 250 -9.95 -0.08 -14.74
N VAL A 251 -8.78 0.44 -15.14
CA VAL A 251 -7.91 -0.22 -16.12
C VAL A 251 -6.68 -0.85 -15.44
N PRO A 252 -6.00 -1.80 -16.07
CA PRO A 252 -4.96 -2.58 -15.40
C PRO A 252 -3.83 -1.78 -14.73
N GLY A 253 -3.35 -0.67 -15.29
CA GLY A 253 -2.20 0.08 -14.76
C GLY A 253 -0.92 -0.76 -14.65
N ASP A 254 0.06 -0.29 -13.88
CA ASP A 254 1.35 -0.96 -13.70
C ASP A 254 1.35 -1.96 -12.52
N PHE A 255 0.61 -1.67 -11.46
CA PHE A 255 0.52 -2.51 -10.26
C PHE A 255 -0.88 -2.53 -9.65
N SER A 256 -1.18 -3.57 -8.88
CA SER A 256 -2.42 -3.71 -8.10
C SER A 256 -2.20 -3.33 -6.64
N THR A 257 -3.30 -2.99 -5.95
CA THR A 257 -3.25 -2.42 -4.61
C THR A 257 -4.18 -3.18 -3.64
N PRO A 258 -3.78 -4.39 -3.16
CA PRO A 258 -4.50 -5.01 -2.05
C PRO A 258 -4.51 -4.06 -0.84
N GLU A 259 -5.70 -3.87 -0.26
CA GLU A 259 -5.93 -2.94 0.83
C GLU A 259 -6.18 -3.67 2.13
N GLN A 260 -5.47 -3.27 3.21
CA GLN A 260 -5.52 -3.88 4.54
C GLN A 260 -5.24 -5.39 4.57
N GLU A 261 -4.68 -5.91 3.49
CA GLU A 261 -4.27 -7.31 3.37
C GLU A 261 -2.91 -7.43 2.66
N ILE A 262 -2.14 -8.45 3.02
CA ILE A 262 -0.90 -8.79 2.31
C ILE A 262 -1.18 -10.03 1.47
N ARG A 263 -1.39 -9.82 0.18
CA ARG A 263 -1.71 -10.89 -0.75
C ARG A 263 -0.91 -10.77 -2.05
N ALA A 264 0.09 -11.64 -2.17
CA ALA A 264 0.87 -11.72 -3.40
C ALA A 264 0.00 -12.09 -4.60
N SER A 265 0.22 -11.43 -5.73
CA SER A 265 -0.45 -11.75 -6.98
C SER A 265 -0.12 -13.16 -7.44
N ARG A 266 -1.14 -13.94 -7.79
CA ARG A 266 -0.98 -15.29 -8.37
C ARG A 266 -0.48 -15.25 -9.82
N SER A 267 -0.80 -14.19 -10.56
CA SER A 267 -0.41 -13.98 -11.95
C SER A 267 1.01 -13.45 -12.14
N GLY A 268 1.74 -13.17 -11.06
CA GLY A 268 3.06 -12.52 -11.13
C GLY A 268 2.99 -11.00 -11.35
N ARG A 269 1.79 -10.40 -11.40
CA ARG A 269 1.60 -8.95 -11.49
C ARG A 269 2.24 -8.23 -10.30
N ALA A 270 2.86 -7.08 -10.52
CA ALA A 270 3.34 -6.21 -9.47
C ALA A 270 2.18 -5.77 -8.55
N TRP A 271 2.43 -5.66 -7.26
CA TRP A 271 1.43 -5.30 -6.26
C TRP A 271 2.03 -4.53 -5.08
N GLU A 272 1.23 -3.68 -4.50
CA GLU A 272 1.56 -2.85 -3.34
C GLU A 272 0.45 -2.98 -2.30
N SER A 273 0.78 -3.49 -1.11
CA SER A 273 -0.17 -3.53 -0.01
C SER A 273 -0.21 -2.18 0.68
N CYS A 274 -1.35 -1.49 0.61
CA CYS A 274 -1.57 -0.26 1.36
C CYS A 274 -2.30 -0.57 2.67
N MET A 275 -1.76 -0.09 3.79
CA MET A 275 -2.30 -0.38 5.13
C MET A 275 -2.16 0.82 6.06
N THR A 276 -3.12 0.93 6.98
CA THR A 276 -3.07 1.90 8.09
C THR A 276 -2.17 1.40 9.22
N MET A 277 -1.72 2.31 10.09
CA MET A 277 -1.07 1.95 11.36
C MET A 277 -2.09 1.64 12.46
N ASN A 278 -3.26 2.20 12.37
CA ASN A 278 -4.44 2.04 13.21
C ASN A 278 -5.61 1.54 12.37
N ASP A 279 -6.86 1.89 12.67
CA ASP A 279 -8.05 1.46 11.90
C ASP A 279 -8.43 2.46 10.80
N SER A 280 -7.94 3.72 10.86
CA SER A 280 -8.34 4.81 9.97
C SER A 280 -7.22 5.28 9.03
N TRP A 281 -7.58 5.74 7.82
CA TRP A 281 -6.63 6.37 6.89
C TRP A 281 -6.35 7.83 7.29
N GLY A 282 -7.38 8.66 7.39
CA GLY A 282 -7.28 10.01 7.92
C GLY A 282 -7.19 10.03 9.43
N TYR A 283 -6.80 11.18 10.00
CA TYR A 283 -6.74 11.35 11.44
C TYR A 283 -8.13 11.13 12.08
N GLN A 284 -8.19 10.24 13.04
CA GLN A 284 -9.33 10.01 13.90
C GLN A 284 -8.90 10.11 15.36
N ARG A 285 -9.53 11.06 16.09
CA ARG A 285 -9.14 11.39 17.46
C ARG A 285 -9.32 10.23 18.44
N ALA A 286 -10.33 9.41 18.23
CA ALA A 286 -10.71 8.30 19.10
C ALA A 286 -10.09 6.96 18.72
N ASP A 287 -9.29 6.90 17.64
CA ASP A 287 -8.67 5.66 17.17
C ASP A 287 -7.35 5.42 17.90
N ASP A 288 -7.36 4.46 18.81
CA ASP A 288 -6.23 4.03 19.65
C ASP A 288 -5.74 2.61 19.35
N ASN A 289 -6.29 1.96 18.31
CA ASN A 289 -5.94 0.58 17.95
C ASN A 289 -4.67 0.50 17.07
N TRP A 290 -3.54 0.85 17.65
CA TRP A 290 -2.28 0.94 16.93
C TRP A 290 -1.57 -0.41 16.77
N LYS A 291 -1.20 -0.75 15.54
CA LYS A 291 -0.32 -1.89 15.23
C LYS A 291 1.05 -1.72 15.90
N SER A 292 1.61 -2.80 16.45
CA SER A 292 2.94 -2.77 17.07
C SER A 292 4.05 -2.60 16.02
N ALA A 293 5.21 -2.07 16.41
CA ALA A 293 6.40 -2.03 15.54
C ALA A 293 6.79 -3.41 15.02
N LYS A 294 6.61 -4.47 15.83
CA LYS A 294 6.82 -5.86 15.41
C LYS A 294 5.89 -6.25 14.26
N THR A 295 4.62 -5.89 14.34
CA THR A 295 3.64 -6.13 13.27
C THR A 295 4.04 -5.39 12.00
N LEU A 296 4.42 -4.11 12.11
CA LEU A 296 4.82 -3.30 10.95
C LEU A 296 6.07 -3.82 10.26
N VAL A 297 7.10 -4.21 11.01
CA VAL A 297 8.30 -4.89 10.47
C VAL A 297 7.93 -6.22 9.81
N GLY A 298 7.04 -7.00 10.44
CA GLY A 298 6.51 -8.25 9.88
C GLY A 298 5.83 -8.02 8.52
N ASN A 299 5.03 -6.96 8.39
CA ASN A 299 4.36 -6.60 7.14
C ASN A 299 5.35 -6.21 6.03
N VAL A 300 6.39 -5.42 6.36
CA VAL A 300 7.48 -5.11 5.41
C VAL A 300 8.13 -6.39 4.89
N ILE A 301 8.45 -7.32 5.79
CA ILE A 301 9.06 -8.61 5.44
C ILE A 301 8.14 -9.42 4.53
N GLN A 302 6.86 -9.56 4.88
CA GLN A 302 5.89 -10.35 4.11
C GLN A 302 5.66 -9.76 2.71
N CYS A 303 5.57 -8.44 2.59
CA CYS A 303 5.46 -7.78 1.28
C CYS A 303 6.71 -8.05 0.43
N ALA A 304 7.90 -7.86 1.00
CA ALA A 304 9.17 -8.12 0.29
C ALA A 304 9.32 -9.58 -0.11
N GLN A 305 8.96 -10.54 0.77
CA GLN A 305 8.94 -11.97 0.50
C GLN A 305 8.04 -12.32 -0.69
N GLY A 306 6.87 -11.69 -0.75
CA GLY A 306 5.91 -11.87 -1.85
C GLY A 306 6.30 -11.18 -3.15
N GLY A 307 7.39 -10.40 -3.16
CA GLY A 307 7.85 -9.59 -4.30
C GLY A 307 7.09 -8.29 -4.49
N GLY A 308 6.25 -7.89 -3.53
CA GLY A 308 5.48 -6.65 -3.54
C GLY A 308 6.12 -5.54 -2.71
N ASN A 309 5.42 -4.40 -2.64
CA ASN A 309 5.76 -3.26 -1.81
C ASN A 309 4.78 -3.10 -0.64
N TYR A 310 5.24 -2.46 0.41
CA TYR A 310 4.42 -2.03 1.54
C TYR A 310 4.29 -0.51 1.55
N LEU A 311 3.07 0.00 1.44
CA LEU A 311 2.73 1.42 1.52
C LEU A 311 2.01 1.66 2.84
N LEU A 312 2.76 2.17 3.85
CA LEU A 312 2.27 2.35 5.21
C LEU A 312 1.76 3.77 5.42
N ASN A 313 0.53 3.89 5.85
CA ASN A 313 -0.15 5.16 6.03
C ASN A 313 0.24 5.89 7.32
N ILE A 314 0.30 7.22 7.23
CA ILE A 314 0.13 8.14 8.35
C ILE A 314 -1.12 9.00 8.10
N GLY A 315 -1.84 9.33 9.17
CA GLY A 315 -2.96 10.28 9.17
C GLY A 315 -2.59 11.53 9.99
N PRO A 316 -1.95 12.56 9.39
CA PRO A 316 -1.60 13.78 10.13
C PRO A 316 -2.86 14.51 10.63
N LYS A 317 -2.73 15.19 11.78
CA LYS A 317 -3.76 16.07 12.34
C LYS A 317 -4.02 17.27 11.44
N GLY A 318 -5.09 18.02 11.67
CA GLY A 318 -5.45 19.19 10.85
C GLY A 318 -4.35 20.26 10.75
N ASP A 319 -3.49 20.37 11.75
CA ASP A 319 -2.32 21.27 11.73
C ASP A 319 -1.10 20.67 11.03
N GLY A 320 -1.21 19.44 10.49
CA GLY A 320 -0.14 18.72 9.84
C GLY A 320 0.82 17.99 10.78
N SER A 321 0.66 18.08 12.10
CA SER A 321 1.46 17.31 13.06
C SER A 321 1.14 15.81 12.93
N ILE A 322 2.16 14.97 13.07
CA ILE A 322 2.00 13.50 13.02
C ILE A 322 1.62 13.04 14.44
N PRO A 323 0.63 12.13 14.61
CA PRO A 323 0.35 11.50 15.89
C PRO A 323 1.63 10.89 16.50
N GLU A 324 1.82 11.06 17.81
CA GLU A 324 3.03 10.57 18.51
C GLU A 324 3.21 9.08 18.37
N GLU A 325 2.11 8.33 18.37
CA GLU A 325 2.09 6.89 18.18
C GLU A 325 2.65 6.47 16.80
N SER A 326 2.38 7.26 15.76
CA SER A 326 2.94 7.02 14.43
C SER A 326 4.44 7.31 14.40
N VAL A 327 4.88 8.41 15.05
CA VAL A 327 6.30 8.78 15.15
C VAL A 327 7.09 7.71 15.89
N GLU A 328 6.59 7.25 17.03
CA GLU A 328 7.21 6.19 17.82
C GLU A 328 7.42 4.90 17.01
N ARG A 329 6.38 4.46 16.32
CA ARG A 329 6.38 3.22 15.53
C ARG A 329 7.28 3.31 14.32
N LEU A 330 7.20 4.40 13.56
CA LEU A 330 8.09 4.61 12.40
C LEU A 330 9.55 4.75 12.82
N THR A 331 9.82 5.40 13.95
CA THR A 331 11.17 5.46 14.52
C THR A 331 11.68 4.07 14.88
N ALA A 332 10.83 3.23 15.47
CA ALA A 332 11.20 1.85 15.81
C ALA A 332 11.43 0.99 14.56
N VAL A 333 10.58 1.13 13.55
CA VAL A 333 10.77 0.48 12.23
C VAL A 333 12.07 0.94 11.60
N GLY A 334 12.37 2.25 11.64
CA GLY A 334 13.59 2.83 11.11
C GLY A 334 14.86 2.25 11.75
N ARG A 335 14.91 2.16 13.08
CA ARG A 335 16.03 1.52 13.79
C ARG A 335 16.29 0.09 13.33
N TRP A 336 15.22 -0.66 13.01
CA TRP A 336 15.36 -2.00 12.47
C TRP A 336 15.81 -1.96 11.00
N MET A 337 15.24 -1.08 10.18
CA MET A 337 15.60 -0.92 8.76
C MET A 337 17.04 -0.45 8.57
N ASP A 338 17.58 0.39 9.44
CA ASP A 338 18.99 0.81 9.40
C ASP A 338 19.94 -0.38 9.47
N LYS A 339 19.61 -1.38 10.27
CA LYS A 339 20.41 -2.61 10.42
C LYS A 339 20.09 -3.67 9.35
N HIS A 340 18.83 -3.80 8.98
CA HIS A 340 18.32 -4.93 8.19
C HIS A 340 17.85 -4.54 6.78
N GLY A 341 17.87 -3.27 6.40
CA GLY A 341 17.35 -2.79 5.11
C GLY A 341 17.95 -3.52 3.90
N ALA A 342 19.22 -3.92 3.96
CA ALA A 342 19.85 -4.71 2.91
C ALA A 342 19.18 -6.09 2.69
N THR A 343 18.42 -6.58 3.66
CA THR A 343 17.65 -7.84 3.56
C THR A 343 16.23 -7.63 3.04
N ILE A 344 15.85 -6.38 2.78
CA ILE A 344 14.52 -5.96 2.30
C ILE A 344 14.60 -5.33 0.92
N TYR A 345 15.40 -4.24 0.78
CA TYR A 345 15.50 -3.52 -0.50
C TYR A 345 16.11 -4.41 -1.58
N GLU A 346 15.64 -4.24 -2.82
CA GLU A 346 16.14 -4.98 -3.99
C GLU A 346 15.98 -6.51 -3.87
N THR A 347 15.17 -7.01 -2.92
CA THR A 347 14.90 -8.43 -2.82
C THR A 347 13.93 -8.89 -3.88
N GLU A 348 14.09 -10.13 -4.28
CA GLU A 348 13.23 -10.82 -5.22
C GLU A 348 12.16 -11.62 -4.47
N ARG A 349 11.10 -11.99 -5.18
CA ARG A 349 10.10 -12.90 -4.62
C ARG A 349 10.76 -14.18 -4.13
N SER A 350 10.59 -14.50 -2.87
CA SER A 350 11.02 -15.77 -2.31
C SER A 350 10.05 -16.88 -2.73
N ARG A 351 10.59 -18.04 -3.08
CA ARG A 351 9.82 -19.28 -3.30
C ARG A 351 9.81 -20.19 -2.08
N VAL A 352 10.45 -19.74 -0.99
CA VAL A 352 10.38 -20.41 0.30
C VAL A 352 9.15 -19.89 1.04
N ASN A 353 8.27 -20.78 1.46
CA ASN A 353 7.04 -20.41 2.17
C ASN A 353 7.38 -19.90 3.56
N ASP A 354 6.64 -18.88 4.00
CA ASP A 354 6.70 -18.39 5.36
C ASP A 354 6.31 -19.46 6.38
N SER A 355 6.67 -19.19 7.61
CA SER A 355 6.32 -20.02 8.77
C SER A 355 5.79 -19.12 9.89
N VAL A 356 5.17 -19.73 10.89
CA VAL A 356 4.63 -19.00 12.06
C VAL A 356 5.69 -18.18 12.80
N PHE A 357 6.98 -18.55 12.65
CA PHE A 357 8.07 -17.90 13.38
C PHE A 357 9.00 -17.05 12.49
N ALA A 358 8.99 -17.22 11.17
CA ALA A 358 9.93 -16.53 10.26
C ALA A 358 9.33 -16.24 8.89
N GLY A 359 9.73 -15.10 8.31
CA GLY A 359 9.60 -14.78 6.89
C GLY A 359 10.91 -15.01 6.14
N PHE A 360 10.85 -15.01 4.80
CA PHE A 360 11.99 -15.34 3.94
C PHE A 360 12.11 -14.36 2.78
N THR A 361 13.10 -13.50 2.78
CA THR A 361 13.44 -12.66 1.64
C THR A 361 14.69 -13.19 0.92
N ARG A 362 14.89 -12.83 -0.34
CA ARG A 362 15.94 -13.41 -1.17
C ARG A 362 16.63 -12.38 -2.07
N LYS A 363 17.96 -12.52 -2.21
CA LYS A 363 18.76 -11.87 -3.27
C LYS A 363 19.65 -12.93 -3.93
N GLY A 364 19.37 -13.27 -5.17
CA GLY A 364 20.15 -14.27 -5.89
C GLY A 364 20.21 -15.60 -5.12
N LYS A 365 21.41 -15.97 -4.68
CA LYS A 365 21.67 -17.20 -3.92
C LYS A 365 21.58 -17.05 -2.40
N THR A 366 21.34 -15.85 -1.91
CA THR A 366 21.23 -15.58 -0.46
C THR A 366 19.78 -15.56 -0.03
N LEU A 367 19.42 -16.40 0.95
CA LEU A 367 18.15 -16.37 1.65
C LEU A 367 18.32 -15.72 3.02
N TYR A 368 17.48 -14.75 3.33
CA TYR A 368 17.41 -14.14 4.64
C TYR A 368 16.26 -14.77 5.42
N VAL A 369 16.59 -15.54 6.46
CA VAL A 369 15.62 -16.14 7.39
C VAL A 369 15.35 -15.11 8.49
N GLN A 370 14.19 -14.46 8.43
CA GLN A 370 13.83 -13.36 9.32
C GLN A 370 12.93 -13.85 10.44
N VAL A 371 13.54 -14.14 11.58
CA VAL A 371 12.92 -14.83 12.71
C VAL A 371 12.23 -13.82 13.64
N ALA A 372 10.92 -13.74 13.57
CA ALA A 372 10.08 -12.86 14.38
C ALA A 372 9.77 -13.45 15.78
N ASN A 373 9.75 -14.76 15.89
CA ASN A 373 9.55 -15.47 17.16
C ASN A 373 10.76 -16.37 17.40
N TRP A 374 11.75 -15.83 18.07
CA TRP A 374 13.03 -16.52 18.30
C TRP A 374 12.85 -17.73 19.19
N PRO A 375 13.18 -18.95 18.72
CA PRO A 375 12.89 -20.20 19.45
C PRO A 375 14.04 -20.68 20.35
N GLY A 376 15.10 -19.88 20.58
CA GLY A 376 16.29 -20.28 21.33
C GLY A 376 17.42 -20.74 20.41
N SER A 377 18.23 -21.68 20.90
CA SER A 377 19.51 -22.09 20.30
C SER A 377 19.39 -22.81 18.94
N LYS A 378 18.18 -23.00 18.41
CA LYS A 378 17.96 -23.77 17.18
C LYS A 378 16.81 -23.24 16.35
N VAL A 379 17.06 -23.00 15.05
CA VAL A 379 16.06 -22.70 14.02
C VAL A 379 16.12 -23.76 12.92
N ALA A 380 15.00 -24.13 12.33
CA ALA A 380 14.97 -25.08 11.21
C ALA A 380 14.03 -24.59 10.10
N VAL A 381 14.45 -24.81 8.84
CA VAL A 381 13.65 -24.56 7.65
C VAL A 381 13.45 -25.87 6.90
N GLY A 382 12.19 -26.25 6.70
CA GLY A 382 11.81 -27.49 6.04
C GLY A 382 11.86 -27.43 4.51
N GLY A 383 12.04 -28.58 3.87
CA GLY A 383 11.87 -28.77 2.44
C GLY A 383 12.98 -28.19 1.55
N ILE A 384 14.02 -27.59 2.08
CA ILE A 384 15.10 -26.99 1.29
C ILE A 384 15.89 -28.10 0.58
N LYS A 385 15.92 -28.04 -0.75
CA LYS A 385 16.64 -29.01 -1.62
C LYS A 385 18.02 -28.52 -2.02
N THR A 386 18.16 -27.22 -2.24
CA THR A 386 19.43 -26.62 -2.63
C THR A 386 20.43 -26.73 -1.50
N LYS A 387 21.67 -27.07 -1.83
CA LYS A 387 22.74 -27.20 -0.85
C LYS A 387 23.10 -25.86 -0.24
N VAL A 388 23.13 -25.81 1.09
CA VAL A 388 23.59 -24.66 1.87
C VAL A 388 25.10 -24.67 1.93
N THR A 389 25.74 -23.55 1.65
CA THR A 389 27.20 -23.40 1.72
C THR A 389 27.68 -22.74 3.01
N SER A 390 26.90 -21.78 3.53
CA SER A 390 27.20 -21.13 4.81
C SER A 390 25.98 -20.46 5.42
N ALA A 391 26.03 -20.18 6.72
CA ALA A 391 25.05 -19.35 7.41
C ALA A 391 25.75 -18.48 8.46
N LYS A 392 25.18 -17.28 8.69
CA LYS A 392 25.65 -16.35 9.72
C LYS A 392 24.49 -15.51 10.28
N LEU A 393 24.60 -15.07 11.52
CA LEU A 393 23.76 -14.01 12.05
C LEU A 393 24.05 -12.73 11.24
N PHE A 394 22.99 -12.11 10.69
CA PHE A 394 23.17 -11.04 9.70
C PHE A 394 23.88 -9.80 10.28
N THR A 395 23.47 -9.36 11.47
CA THR A 395 23.96 -8.13 12.09
C THR A 395 25.33 -8.26 12.72
N THR A 396 25.64 -9.41 13.33
CA THR A 396 26.91 -9.66 14.05
C THR A 396 27.98 -10.29 13.16
N GLY A 397 27.57 -10.91 12.04
CA GLY A 397 28.47 -11.70 11.20
C GLY A 397 28.89 -13.06 11.83
N GLN A 398 28.41 -13.38 13.03
CA GLN A 398 28.73 -14.65 13.71
C GLN A 398 28.31 -15.83 12.84
N LYS A 399 29.27 -16.74 12.54
CA LYS A 399 29.00 -17.97 11.81
C LYS A 399 28.02 -18.82 12.61
N VAL A 400 27.07 -19.44 11.89
CA VAL A 400 26.09 -20.35 12.46
C VAL A 400 26.38 -21.75 11.97
N GLU A 401 26.43 -22.70 12.89
CA GLU A 401 26.56 -24.12 12.56
C GLU A 401 25.28 -24.59 11.86
N LEU A 402 25.44 -25.36 10.78
CA LEU A 402 24.32 -25.85 10.00
C LEU A 402 24.38 -27.36 9.85
N LYS A 403 23.19 -27.99 9.86
CA LYS A 403 23.01 -29.43 9.57
C LYS A 403 21.95 -29.53 8.49
N GLN A 404 22.36 -29.91 7.27
CA GLN A 404 21.42 -30.14 6.18
C GLN A 404 21.09 -31.64 6.08
N GLU A 405 19.84 -31.94 6.28
CA GLU A 405 19.27 -33.28 6.15
C GLU A 405 18.40 -33.37 4.90
N LYS A 406 17.93 -34.55 4.56
CA LYS A 406 17.07 -34.78 3.36
C LYS A 406 15.87 -33.82 3.26
N PHE A 407 15.26 -33.43 4.40
CA PHE A 407 14.01 -32.70 4.44
C PHE A 407 14.07 -31.36 5.19
N ARG A 408 15.23 -30.97 5.72
CA ARG A 408 15.38 -29.71 6.44
C ARG A 408 16.82 -29.25 6.52
N VAL A 409 16.95 -27.95 6.69
CA VAL A 409 18.20 -27.33 7.15
C VAL A 409 17.98 -26.85 8.59
N GLN A 410 18.91 -27.19 9.47
CA GLN A 410 18.92 -26.76 10.86
C GLN A 410 20.09 -25.80 11.07
N PHE A 411 19.83 -24.68 11.73
CA PHE A 411 20.79 -23.72 12.24
C PHE A 411 20.89 -23.95 13.74
N VAL A 412 22.06 -24.30 14.23
CA VAL A 412 22.29 -24.70 15.64
C VAL A 412 23.38 -23.85 16.28
N GLY A 413 23.47 -23.90 17.61
CA GLY A 413 24.41 -23.06 18.35
C GLY A 413 24.07 -21.58 18.33
N LEU A 414 22.81 -21.26 18.06
CA LEU A 414 22.30 -19.89 18.11
C LEU A 414 22.20 -19.41 19.57
N PRO A 415 22.25 -18.08 19.82
CA PRO A 415 21.98 -17.54 21.16
C PRO A 415 20.59 -17.95 21.67
N GLU A 416 20.46 -18.18 22.97
CA GLU A 416 19.17 -18.47 23.60
C GLU A 416 18.19 -17.30 23.49
N GLN A 417 18.69 -16.07 23.56
CA GLN A 417 17.90 -14.84 23.36
C GLN A 417 18.06 -14.33 21.95
N ALA A 418 17.00 -13.71 21.44
CA ALA A 418 17.01 -13.07 20.13
C ALA A 418 18.13 -12.02 20.04
N PRO A 419 19.04 -12.12 19.06
CA PRO A 419 20.14 -11.15 18.89
C PRO A 419 19.65 -9.73 18.60
N GLU A 420 18.49 -9.61 17.93
CA GLU A 420 17.90 -8.34 17.53
C GLU A 420 16.38 -8.35 17.74
N GLN A 421 15.84 -7.16 18.02
CA GLN A 421 14.40 -6.92 18.16
C GLN A 421 13.93 -5.90 17.11
N PRO A 422 12.70 -6.03 16.59
CA PRO A 422 11.70 -7.07 16.88
C PRO A 422 11.90 -8.37 16.07
N VAL A 423 12.82 -8.40 15.11
CA VAL A 423 13.11 -9.55 14.22
C VAL A 423 14.60 -9.72 14.08
N SER A 424 15.08 -10.95 14.28
CA SER A 424 16.48 -11.33 14.06
C SER A 424 16.64 -12.01 12.71
N THR A 425 17.76 -11.80 12.01
CA THR A 425 18.00 -12.35 10.67
C THR A 425 19.18 -13.28 10.62
N ILE A 426 18.99 -14.47 10.00
CA ILE A 426 20.06 -15.39 9.61
C ILE A 426 20.23 -15.26 8.09
N ALA A 427 21.42 -14.87 7.63
CA ALA A 427 21.78 -14.89 6.22
C ALA A 427 22.33 -16.26 5.86
N VAL A 428 21.74 -16.88 4.83
CA VAL A 428 22.03 -18.24 4.39
C VAL A 428 22.44 -18.23 2.93
N GLU A 429 23.66 -18.69 2.64
CA GLU A 429 24.18 -18.79 1.29
C GLU A 429 23.97 -20.20 0.73
N PHE A 430 23.64 -20.26 -0.55
CA PHE A 430 23.38 -21.50 -1.28
C PHE A 430 24.30 -21.63 -2.50
N GLU A 431 24.51 -22.86 -2.97
CA GLU A 431 25.25 -23.10 -4.22
C GLU A 431 24.56 -22.57 -5.46
N SER A 432 23.21 -22.51 -5.45
CA SER A 432 22.34 -21.94 -6.50
C SER A 432 21.12 -21.30 -5.85
N GLU A 433 20.15 -20.82 -6.63
CA GLU A 433 18.88 -20.29 -6.11
C GLU A 433 18.21 -21.32 -5.17
N PRO A 434 17.77 -20.89 -3.96
CA PRO A 434 17.15 -21.81 -2.99
C PRO A 434 15.81 -22.32 -3.52
N VAL A 435 15.67 -23.64 -3.56
CA VAL A 435 14.45 -24.34 -3.95
C VAL A 435 13.89 -25.09 -2.74
N GLN A 436 12.61 -24.86 -2.48
CA GLN A 436 11.85 -25.58 -1.46
C GLN A 436 10.88 -26.55 -2.11
N ASP A 437 10.90 -27.81 -1.66
CA ASP A 437 9.94 -28.85 -2.02
C ASP A 437 9.21 -29.35 -0.78
N ASN A 438 7.97 -28.96 -0.65
CA ASN A 438 7.10 -29.34 0.48
C ASN A 438 6.23 -30.58 0.15
N GLU A 439 6.37 -31.19 -1.03
CA GLU A 439 5.53 -32.32 -1.41
C GLU A 439 5.78 -33.56 -0.55
N TRP A 440 6.99 -33.75 -0.02
CA TRP A 440 7.31 -34.88 0.84
C TRP A 440 6.40 -34.96 2.06
N THR A 441 6.03 -33.81 2.68
CA THR A 441 5.13 -33.78 3.81
C THR A 441 3.72 -34.24 3.46
N ARG A 442 3.34 -34.09 2.20
CA ARG A 442 2.02 -34.52 1.69
C ARG A 442 2.03 -35.99 1.27
N ARG A 443 3.17 -36.54 0.84
CA ARG A 443 3.31 -37.94 0.42
C ARG A 443 3.44 -38.90 1.57
N GLU A 444 4.15 -38.50 2.63
CA GLU A 444 4.46 -39.37 3.78
C GLU A 444 3.48 -39.22 4.96
N ARG A 445 2.60 -38.20 4.95
CA ARG A 445 1.53 -38.08 5.91
C ARG A 445 0.20 -38.34 5.21
N PRO A 446 -0.56 -39.37 5.63
CA PRO A 446 -1.92 -39.54 5.13
C PRO A 446 -2.69 -38.22 5.37
N ARG A 447 -3.38 -37.72 4.33
CA ARG A 447 -4.27 -36.56 4.50
C ARG A 447 -5.19 -36.87 5.66
N ARG A 448 -5.11 -36.12 6.77
CA ARG A 448 -6.21 -36.11 7.72
C ARG A 448 -7.42 -35.71 6.93
N GLY A 449 -8.39 -36.63 6.85
CA GLY A 449 -9.62 -36.35 6.16
C GLY A 449 -10.17 -35.05 6.70
N VAL A 450 -10.42 -34.10 5.80
CA VAL A 450 -11.25 -32.95 6.12
C VAL A 450 -12.62 -33.59 6.34
N GLY A 451 -13.00 -33.76 7.60
CA GLY A 451 -14.35 -34.15 7.96
C GLY A 451 -15.28 -33.13 7.32
N VAL A 452 -16.24 -33.63 6.55
CA VAL A 452 -17.36 -32.92 5.93
C VAL A 452 -18.18 -32.21 7.02
#